data_a0531b98cc8c17dbdf68541aaf0e0368
#
_entry.id   a0531b98cc8c17dbdf68541aaf0e0368
#
_cell.length_a   1.000
_cell.length_b   1.000
_cell.length_c   1.000
_cell.angle_alpha   90.00
_cell.angle_beta   90.00
_cell.angle_gamma   90.00
#
_symmetry.space_group_name_H-M   'P 1'
#
loop_
_entity.id
_entity.type
_entity.pdbx_description
1 polymer ?
#
loop_
_entity_poly.entity_id
_entity_poly.type
_entity_poly.pdbx_seq_one_letter_code
_entity_poly.pdbx_strand_id
1 'polypeptide(L)'
;SGTIGNDKSNYLRNIAYRSISFETFFYIKEKMEMNFTLAPMINKGSITITAKAPTNDWDALLETYGNSSVSLKTGSSMTTRWMGFSSHVGYRYYISRLLSLEGKLGYFMSSYNEKNWKLEGKDVAGPPMKIGRLPVFQVNLVIGL
;
A
#
# COMPACT_ATOMS: atom_id res chain seq x y z
N SER A 1 -4.52 -4.32 -15.57
CA SER A 1 -4.26 -3.63 -16.85
C SER A 1 -4.95 -2.27 -16.87
N GLY A 2 -4.31 -1.29 -17.40
CA GLY A 2 -4.83 0.07 -17.53
C GLY A 2 -4.38 0.70 -18.84
N THR A 3 -4.98 1.83 -19.18
CA THR A 3 -4.61 2.61 -20.35
C THR A 3 -3.79 3.82 -19.89
N ILE A 4 -2.64 4.05 -20.52
CA ILE A 4 -1.81 5.23 -20.30
C ILE A 4 -1.68 5.89 -21.68
N GLY A 5 -2.27 7.09 -21.83
CA GLY A 5 -2.41 7.71 -23.14
C GLY A 5 -3.39 6.90 -24.02
N ASN A 6 -3.11 6.82 -25.32
CA ASN A 6 -3.89 6.05 -26.28
C ASN A 6 -3.46 4.57 -26.39
N ASP A 7 -2.37 4.18 -25.72
CA ASP A 7 -1.82 2.84 -25.79
C ASP A 7 -2.27 1.99 -24.61
N LYS A 8 -2.64 0.74 -24.89
CA LYS A 8 -2.90 -0.27 -23.86
C LYS A 8 -1.58 -0.76 -23.30
N SER A 9 -1.15 -0.22 -22.17
CA SER A 9 0.02 -0.70 -21.44
C SER A 9 -0.40 -1.52 -20.21
N ASN A 10 0.37 -2.55 -19.92
CA ASN A 10 0.22 -3.28 -18.67
C ASN A 10 1.03 -2.58 -17.59
N TYR A 11 0.39 -2.30 -16.46
CA TYR A 11 1.09 -1.79 -15.29
C TYR A 11 0.76 -2.61 -14.06
N LEU A 12 1.77 -2.84 -13.24
CA LEU A 12 1.66 -3.47 -11.94
C LEU A 12 1.77 -2.39 -10.86
N ARG A 13 0.75 -2.32 -10.03
CA ARG A 13 0.70 -1.41 -8.88
C ARG A 13 0.95 -2.22 -7.61
N ASN A 14 1.94 -1.84 -6.83
CA ASN A 14 2.26 -2.49 -5.56
C ASN A 14 2.39 -1.43 -4.45
N ILE A 15 1.78 -1.71 -3.31
CA ILE A 15 1.92 -0.91 -2.09
C ILE A 15 2.39 -1.84 -0.99
N ALA A 16 3.56 -1.56 -0.44
CA ALA A 16 4.11 -2.25 0.71
C ALA A 16 4.15 -1.28 1.90
N TYR A 17 3.92 -1.80 3.10
CA TYR A 17 4.05 -1.03 4.33
C TYR A 17 4.85 -1.79 5.38
N ARG A 18 5.49 -1.04 6.27
CA ARG A 18 6.11 -1.55 7.50
C ARG A 18 5.60 -0.72 8.65
N SER A 19 5.13 -1.37 9.70
CA SER A 19 4.61 -0.71 10.90
C SER A 19 5.21 -1.31 12.16
N ILE A 20 5.28 -0.47 13.19
CA ILE A 20 5.56 -0.90 14.56
C ILE A 20 4.31 -0.57 15.34
N SER A 21 3.70 -1.58 15.97
CA SER A 21 2.51 -1.42 16.79
C SER A 21 2.87 -1.37 18.25
N PHE A 22 2.36 -0.35 18.94
CA PHE A 22 2.36 -0.24 20.39
C PHE A 22 0.95 -0.46 20.88
N GLU A 23 0.73 -1.45 21.71
CA GLU A 23 -0.58 -1.78 22.25
C GLU A 23 -0.56 -1.76 23.76
N THR A 24 -1.51 -1.08 24.37
CA THR A 24 -1.68 -1.00 25.82
C THR A 24 -3.03 -1.55 26.20
N PHE A 25 -3.07 -2.33 27.25
CA PHE A 25 -4.27 -3.01 27.73
C PHE A 25 -4.71 -2.48 29.10
N PHE A 26 -6.01 -2.31 29.26
CA PHE A 26 -6.64 -1.86 30.50
C PHE A 26 -7.76 -2.82 30.89
N TYR A 27 -7.63 -3.49 32.01
CA TYR A 27 -8.68 -4.33 32.57
C TYR A 27 -9.79 -3.46 33.15
N ILE A 28 -11.02 -3.62 32.67
CA ILE A 28 -12.19 -2.90 33.17
C ILE A 28 -12.92 -3.78 34.21
N LYS A 29 -13.07 -5.06 33.92
CA LYS A 29 -13.69 -6.09 34.77
C LYS A 29 -13.05 -7.46 34.44
N GLU A 30 -13.38 -8.49 35.25
CA GLU A 30 -12.85 -9.85 35.12
C GLU A 30 -12.93 -10.44 33.68
N LYS A 31 -13.95 -10.03 32.91
CA LYS A 31 -14.16 -10.53 31.54
C LYS A 31 -14.05 -9.46 30.45
N MET A 32 -13.57 -8.29 30.81
CA MET A 32 -13.61 -7.12 29.94
C MET A 32 -12.28 -6.38 29.96
N GLU A 33 -11.73 -6.19 28.78
CA GLU A 33 -10.49 -5.48 28.57
C GLU A 33 -10.67 -4.42 27.46
N MET A 34 -10.10 -3.29 27.67
CA MET A 34 -9.96 -2.26 26.65
C MET A 34 -8.51 -2.16 26.23
N ASN A 35 -8.28 -2.04 24.94
CA ASN A 35 -6.94 -1.81 24.41
C ASN A 35 -6.88 -0.53 23.58
N PHE A 36 -5.69 0.01 23.53
CA PHE A 36 -5.37 1.16 22.71
C PHE A 36 -4.12 0.85 21.89
N THR A 37 -4.22 0.97 20.58
CA THR A 37 -3.13 0.67 19.66
C THR A 37 -2.71 1.91 18.92
N LEU A 38 -1.40 2.15 18.86
CA LEU A 38 -0.76 3.16 18.02
C LEU A 38 0.21 2.46 17.09
N ALA A 39 0.11 2.73 15.80
CA ALA A 39 0.99 2.11 14.81
C ALA A 39 1.48 3.15 13.78
N PRO A 40 2.65 3.76 14.01
CA PRO A 40 3.37 4.46 12.97
C PRO A 40 3.82 3.50 11.88
N MET A 41 3.77 3.94 10.63
CA MET A 41 4.13 3.12 9.48
C MET A 41 4.84 3.90 8.39
N ILE A 42 5.70 3.18 7.67
CA ILE A 42 6.36 3.66 6.47
C ILE A 42 5.80 2.87 5.30
N ASN A 43 5.27 3.60 4.32
CA ASN A 43 4.68 3.04 3.13
C ASN A 43 5.61 3.26 1.94
N LYS A 44 5.64 2.29 1.04
CA LYS A 44 6.33 2.37 -0.24
C LYS A 44 5.36 1.98 -1.34
N GLY A 45 5.14 2.90 -2.29
CA GLY A 45 4.42 2.61 -3.52
C GLY A 45 5.38 2.35 -4.66
N SER A 46 5.05 1.40 -5.53
CA SER A 46 5.73 1.20 -6.80
C SER A 46 4.73 0.92 -7.92
N ILE A 47 4.99 1.49 -9.07
CA ILE A 47 4.25 1.22 -10.30
C ILE A 47 5.29 0.82 -11.34
N THR A 48 5.18 -0.39 -11.84
CA THR A 48 6.01 -0.87 -12.94
C THR A 48 5.18 -0.85 -14.21
N ILE A 49 5.65 -0.12 -15.21
CA ILE A 49 5.04 0.00 -16.52
C ILE A 49 5.84 -0.91 -17.43
N THR A 50 5.20 -1.96 -17.92
CA THR A 50 5.80 -2.85 -18.92
C THR A 50 5.27 -2.44 -20.28
N ALA A 51 6.13 -1.86 -21.09
CA ALA A 51 5.79 -1.63 -22.50
C ALA A 51 5.54 -2.99 -23.15
N LYS A 52 4.38 -3.17 -23.76
CA LYS A 52 4.14 -4.33 -24.60
C LYS A 52 5.03 -4.14 -25.83
N ALA A 53 5.92 -5.11 -26.11
CA ALA A 53 6.63 -5.09 -27.38
C ALA A 53 5.61 -4.95 -28.51
N PRO A 54 5.75 -3.99 -29.41
CA PRO A 54 4.70 -3.66 -30.37
C PRO A 54 4.37 -4.78 -31.33
N THR A 55 5.30 -5.68 -31.56
CA THR A 55 5.09 -6.87 -32.41
C THR A 55 6.09 -7.99 -32.04
N ASN A 56 5.72 -9.26 -32.32
CA ASN A 56 6.67 -10.38 -32.32
C ASN A 56 7.55 -10.39 -33.59
N ASP A 57 7.53 -9.32 -34.34
CA ASP A 57 8.25 -9.20 -35.60
C ASP A 57 9.53 -8.39 -35.36
N TRP A 58 10.66 -9.11 -35.42
CA TRP A 58 12.01 -8.56 -35.26
C TRP A 58 12.34 -7.49 -36.28
N ASP A 59 11.83 -7.61 -37.47
CA ASP A 59 12.11 -6.68 -38.57
C ASP A 59 11.45 -5.33 -38.33
N ALA A 60 10.22 -5.33 -37.90
CA ALA A 60 9.51 -4.11 -37.50
C ALA A 60 10.14 -3.44 -36.25
N LEU A 61 10.70 -4.23 -35.34
CA LEU A 61 11.42 -3.74 -34.17
C LEU A 61 12.74 -3.07 -34.57
N LEU A 62 13.50 -3.68 -35.46
CA LEU A 62 14.77 -3.13 -36.00
C LEU A 62 14.54 -1.87 -36.84
N GLU A 63 13.46 -1.82 -37.60
CA GLU A 63 13.12 -0.65 -38.40
C GLU A 63 12.72 0.55 -37.55
N THR A 64 12.00 0.31 -36.43
CA THR A 64 11.59 1.35 -35.48
C THR A 64 12.76 1.87 -34.64
N TYR A 65 13.71 1.01 -34.28
CA TYR A 65 14.81 1.31 -33.35
C TYR A 65 16.19 1.42 -34.01
N GLY A 66 16.32 1.04 -35.29
CA GLY A 66 17.60 1.03 -35.98
C GLY A 66 18.27 2.39 -36.18
N ASN A 67 17.57 3.47 -35.97
CA ASN A 67 18.07 4.86 -36.14
C ASN A 67 18.12 5.69 -34.84
N SER A 68 17.84 5.13 -33.69
CA SER A 68 17.92 5.84 -32.42
C SER A 68 18.65 5.02 -31.38
N SER A 69 19.61 5.64 -30.70
CA SER A 69 20.29 5.08 -29.52
C SER A 69 19.32 5.02 -28.32
N VAL A 70 18.16 4.40 -28.50
CA VAL A 70 17.18 4.19 -27.42
C VAL A 70 17.57 2.93 -26.68
N SER A 71 18.00 3.09 -25.44
CA SER A 71 18.16 1.98 -24.50
C SER A 71 16.82 1.25 -24.40
N LEU A 72 16.77 0.01 -24.86
CA LEU A 72 15.65 -0.95 -24.68
C LEU A 72 15.51 -1.28 -23.18
N LYS A 73 14.94 -0.38 -22.40
CA LYS A 73 14.51 -0.70 -21.05
C LYS A 73 13.13 -1.34 -21.13
N THR A 74 13.07 -2.62 -20.90
CA THR A 74 11.85 -3.44 -20.93
C THR A 74 10.83 -3.09 -19.84
N GLY A 75 11.10 -2.11 -18.98
CA GLY A 75 10.16 -1.61 -17.99
C GLY A 75 10.71 -0.40 -17.24
N SER A 76 9.88 0.60 -17.09
CA SER A 76 10.16 1.75 -16.23
C SER A 76 9.39 1.61 -14.92
N SER A 77 10.04 1.86 -13.79
CA SER A 77 9.40 1.80 -12.48
C SER A 77 9.35 3.20 -11.84
N MET A 78 8.16 3.55 -11.37
CA MET A 78 7.94 4.72 -10.54
C MET A 78 7.87 4.28 -9.08
N THR A 79 8.49 5.00 -8.18
CA THR A 79 8.45 4.69 -6.75
C THR A 79 8.16 5.93 -5.92
N THR A 80 7.52 5.74 -4.78
CA THR A 80 7.31 6.78 -3.78
C THR A 80 7.38 6.18 -2.37
N ARG A 81 7.62 7.04 -1.38
CA ARG A 81 7.55 6.69 0.04
C ARG A 81 6.77 7.76 0.78
N TRP A 82 5.97 7.35 1.75
CA TRP A 82 5.24 8.26 2.61
C TRP A 82 5.04 7.66 4.00
N MET A 83 4.79 8.52 4.96
CA MET A 83 4.49 8.09 6.32
C MET A 83 2.99 7.89 6.49
N GLY A 84 2.63 6.95 7.34
CA GLY A 84 1.28 6.71 7.80
C GLY A 84 1.25 6.53 9.31
N PHE A 85 0.08 6.64 9.87
CA PHE A 85 -0.18 6.43 11.27
C PHE A 85 -1.57 5.86 11.44
N SER A 86 -1.71 4.80 12.22
CA SER A 86 -3.01 4.29 12.61
C SER A 86 -3.15 4.27 14.12
N SER A 87 -4.34 4.57 14.60
CA SER A 87 -4.71 4.48 16.00
C SER A 87 -6.03 3.72 16.12
N HIS A 88 -6.12 2.84 17.10
CA HIS A 88 -7.32 2.05 17.35
C HIS A 88 -7.62 2.02 18.85
N VAL A 89 -8.90 2.05 19.16
CA VAL A 89 -9.42 1.70 20.47
C VAL A 89 -10.17 0.38 20.31
N GLY A 90 -9.82 -0.60 21.11
CA GLY A 90 -10.43 -1.92 21.10
C GLY A 90 -11.10 -2.25 22.41
N TYR A 91 -12.11 -3.08 22.29
CA TYR A 91 -12.81 -3.66 23.40
C TYR A 91 -12.85 -5.16 23.22
N ARG A 92 -12.34 -5.91 24.22
CA ARG A 92 -12.28 -7.37 24.24
C ARG A 92 -13.15 -7.91 25.33
N TYR A 93 -13.97 -8.88 24.98
CA TYR A 93 -14.81 -9.64 25.91
C TYR A 93 -14.37 -11.11 25.95
N TYR A 94 -14.05 -11.62 27.14
CA TYR A 94 -13.66 -13.00 27.37
C TYR A 94 -14.89 -13.89 27.53
N ILE A 95 -15.20 -14.68 26.53
CA ILE A 95 -16.31 -15.65 26.54
C ILE A 95 -15.94 -16.83 27.45
N SER A 96 -14.70 -17.29 27.36
CA SER A 96 -14.13 -18.34 28.18
C SER A 96 -12.64 -18.07 28.45
N ARG A 97 -11.96 -18.95 29.16
CA ARG A 97 -10.51 -18.84 29.37
C ARG A 97 -9.71 -18.91 28.09
N LEU A 98 -10.23 -19.58 27.06
CA LEU A 98 -9.55 -19.83 25.78
C LEU A 98 -10.14 -19.01 24.63
N LEU A 99 -11.25 -18.31 24.82
CA LEU A 99 -11.96 -17.66 23.73
C LEU A 99 -12.37 -16.25 24.10
N SER A 100 -12.02 -15.28 23.29
CA SER A 100 -12.46 -13.91 23.42
C SER A 100 -12.84 -13.29 22.06
N LEU A 101 -13.78 -12.35 22.11
CA LEU A 101 -14.18 -11.55 20.98
C LEU A 101 -13.68 -10.12 21.19
N GLU A 102 -13.05 -9.55 20.18
CA GLU A 102 -12.50 -8.21 20.20
C GLU A 102 -13.05 -7.38 19.04
N GLY A 103 -13.55 -6.20 19.35
CA GLY A 103 -13.89 -5.18 18.37
C GLY A 103 -12.92 -4.01 18.47
N LYS A 104 -12.34 -3.56 17.35
CA LYS A 104 -11.49 -2.36 17.28
C LYS A 104 -12.08 -1.34 16.34
N LEU A 105 -12.09 -0.09 16.77
CA LEU A 105 -12.43 1.07 15.97
C LEU A 105 -11.20 1.97 15.91
N GLY A 106 -10.91 2.49 14.75
CA GLY A 106 -9.72 3.29 14.61
C GLY A 106 -9.75 4.25 13.43
N TYR A 107 -8.63 4.89 13.27
CA TYR A 107 -8.42 5.85 12.21
C TYR A 107 -7.02 5.71 11.63
N PHE A 108 -6.96 5.65 10.31
CA PHE A 108 -5.73 5.67 9.57
C PHE A 108 -5.51 7.06 8.97
N MET A 109 -4.33 7.61 9.14
CA MET A 109 -3.89 8.87 8.54
C MET A 109 -2.64 8.61 7.68
N SER A 110 -2.54 9.31 6.57
CA SER A 110 -1.43 9.15 5.63
C SER A 110 -0.99 10.50 5.08
N SER A 111 0.32 10.70 5.01
CA SER A 111 0.96 11.86 4.39
C SER A 111 1.23 11.68 2.89
N TYR A 112 0.44 10.85 2.23
CA TYR A 112 0.59 10.62 0.80
C TYR A 112 0.47 11.91 0.00
N ASN A 113 1.43 12.11 -0.93
CA ASN A 113 1.40 13.21 -1.89
C ASN A 113 1.79 12.67 -3.27
N GLU A 114 0.93 12.94 -4.25
CA GLU A 114 1.14 12.53 -5.64
C GLU A 114 2.40 13.13 -6.27
N LYS A 115 2.88 14.27 -5.76
CA LYS A 115 4.09 14.94 -6.26
C LYS A 115 5.40 14.29 -5.81
N ASN A 116 5.34 13.33 -4.88
CA ASN A 116 6.53 12.68 -4.32
C ASN A 116 6.94 11.40 -5.07
N TRP A 117 6.40 11.17 -6.25
CA TRP A 117 6.80 10.03 -7.06
C TRP A 117 8.07 10.33 -7.84
N LYS A 118 8.89 9.29 -7.98
CA LYS A 118 10.14 9.35 -8.73
C LYS A 118 10.16 8.28 -9.82
N LEU A 119 10.42 8.70 -11.04
CA LEU A 119 10.70 7.85 -12.19
C LEU A 119 12.18 7.99 -12.53
N GLU A 120 12.95 6.92 -12.35
CA GLU A 120 14.40 6.93 -12.62
C GLU A 120 15.15 8.10 -11.94
N GLY A 121 14.71 8.46 -10.73
CA GLY A 121 15.30 9.56 -9.95
C GLY A 121 14.75 10.95 -10.23
N LYS A 122 13.95 11.13 -11.28
CA LYS A 122 13.27 12.41 -11.60
C LYS A 122 11.91 12.48 -10.92
N ASP A 123 11.54 13.66 -10.43
CA ASP A 123 10.24 13.88 -9.83
C ASP A 123 9.15 13.86 -10.91
N VAL A 124 8.09 13.11 -10.63
CA VAL A 124 6.93 12.94 -11.52
C VAL A 124 5.64 12.98 -10.72
N ALA A 125 4.54 13.33 -11.35
CA ALA A 125 3.23 13.22 -10.74
C ALA A 125 2.80 11.75 -10.72
N GLY A 126 2.44 11.26 -9.54
CA GLY A 126 1.89 9.92 -9.36
C GLY A 126 0.38 9.89 -9.44
N PRO A 127 -0.24 8.73 -9.25
CA PRO A 127 -1.68 8.59 -9.29
C PRO A 127 -2.34 9.30 -8.10
N PRO A 128 -3.48 9.97 -8.30
CA PRO A 128 -4.25 10.53 -7.20
C PRO A 128 -4.85 9.38 -6.36
N MET A 129 -4.42 9.25 -5.10
CA MET A 129 -4.95 8.26 -4.16
C MET A 129 -5.59 8.96 -2.97
N LYS A 130 -6.87 8.68 -2.73
CA LYS A 130 -7.60 9.21 -1.56
C LYS A 130 -7.38 8.32 -0.33
N ILE A 131 -6.14 8.24 0.13
CA ILE A 131 -5.74 7.43 1.31
C ILE A 131 -5.32 8.29 2.51
N GLY A 132 -5.65 9.58 2.48
CA GLY A 132 -5.21 10.52 3.50
C GLY A 132 -5.80 10.25 4.88
N ARG A 133 -7.09 9.88 4.93
CA ARG A 133 -7.83 9.68 6.18
C ARG A 133 -8.90 8.62 5.97
N LEU A 134 -8.78 7.49 6.69
CA LEU A 134 -9.71 6.37 6.56
C LEU A 134 -10.13 5.86 7.94
N PRO A 135 -11.43 5.72 8.22
CA PRO A 135 -11.89 4.97 9.38
C PRO A 135 -11.55 3.49 9.17
N VAL A 136 -11.15 2.83 10.25
CA VAL A 136 -10.81 1.41 10.26
C VAL A 136 -11.66 0.72 11.30
N PHE A 137 -12.28 -0.39 10.90
CA PHE A 137 -13.04 -1.25 11.78
C PHE A 137 -12.50 -2.67 11.67
N GLN A 138 -12.33 -3.35 12.81
CA GLN A 138 -11.81 -4.70 12.88
C GLN A 138 -12.57 -5.51 13.92
N VAL A 139 -12.87 -6.76 13.61
CA VAL A 139 -13.40 -7.74 14.55
C VAL A 139 -12.49 -8.95 14.56
N ASN A 140 -12.03 -9.34 15.73
CA ASN A 140 -11.14 -10.47 15.93
C ASN A 140 -11.79 -11.50 16.84
N LEU A 141 -11.66 -12.75 16.47
CA LEU A 141 -11.84 -13.88 17.39
C LEU A 141 -10.44 -14.29 17.87
N VAL A 142 -10.21 -14.20 19.17
CA VAL A 142 -8.91 -14.51 19.77
C VAL A 142 -9.02 -15.82 20.53
N ILE A 143 -8.17 -16.78 20.14
CA ILE A 143 -8.08 -18.09 20.79
C ILE A 143 -6.75 -18.11 21.53
N GLY A 144 -6.82 -18.24 22.86
CA GLY A 144 -5.66 -18.42 23.72
C GLY A 144 -5.26 -19.90 23.75
N LEU A 145 -3.97 -20.17 23.77
CA LEU A 145 -3.38 -21.49 23.97
C LEU A 145 -2.92 -21.62 25.41
#